data_392f211823a83d50534f1dd14169747e
#
_entry.id   392f211823a83d50534f1dd14169747e
#
_cell.length_a   1.000
_cell.length_b   1.000
_cell.length_c   1.000
_cell.angle_alpha   90.00
_cell.angle_beta   90.00
_cell.angle_gamma   90.00
#
_symmetry.space_group_name_H-M   'P 1'
#
loop_
_entity.id
_entity.type
_entity.pdbx_description
1 polymer ?
#
loop_
_entity_poly.entity_id
_entity_poly.type
_entity_poly.pdbx_seq_one_letter_code
_entity_poly.pdbx_strand_id
1 'polypeptide(L)'
;MKDINQSENANKFEHPTRTAKGEERAWVSLECLETLWVNTGTLCNIECVNCYIKSSPTNDQFVYFKESDLRAYLDEIADHNMPVTEIGFTGGEPFMNSEIIDMLRLSLERGFSVLVLTNAMLPMMRRNMRIGLAELNAAYPGKLTLRISLDHHSAKMHDLER
;
A
#
# COMPACT_ATOMS: atom_id res chain seq x y z
N MET A 1 43.03 20.29 -23.20
CA MET A 1 42.52 19.86 -21.92
C MET A 1 41.02 19.77 -22.07
N LYS A 2 40.50 18.56 -22.16
CA LYS A 2 39.05 18.29 -22.24
C LYS A 2 38.63 17.75 -20.89
N ASP A 3 37.93 18.56 -20.14
CA ASP A 3 37.27 18.10 -18.92
C ASP A 3 36.11 17.23 -19.34
N ILE A 4 36.26 15.93 -19.13
CA ILE A 4 35.23 14.94 -19.30
C ILE A 4 34.37 15.01 -18.03
N ASN A 5 33.26 15.68 -18.19
CA ASN A 5 32.19 15.72 -17.21
C ASN A 5 31.61 14.30 -17.08
N GLN A 6 32.14 13.51 -16.13
CA GLN A 6 31.53 12.27 -15.73
C GLN A 6 30.25 12.64 -14.97
N SER A 7 29.13 12.67 -15.68
CA SER A 7 27.82 12.60 -15.06
C SER A 7 27.71 11.19 -14.44
N GLU A 8 28.06 11.07 -13.16
CA GLU A 8 27.72 9.91 -12.36
C GLU A 8 26.20 9.71 -12.51
N ASN A 9 25.82 8.59 -13.10
CA ASN A 9 24.44 8.13 -13.15
C ASN A 9 24.00 7.81 -11.72
N ALA A 10 23.60 8.84 -10.99
CA ALA A 10 22.96 8.64 -9.69
C ALA A 10 21.66 7.87 -9.94
N ASN A 11 21.49 6.75 -9.25
CA ASN A 11 20.26 5.99 -9.32
C ASN A 11 19.08 6.82 -8.79
N LYS A 12 17.87 6.53 -9.27
CA LYS A 12 16.67 7.16 -8.72
C LYS A 12 16.56 6.89 -7.21
N PHE A 13 16.25 7.92 -6.44
CA PHE A 13 16.02 7.85 -4.99
C PHE A 13 17.24 7.63 -4.08
N GLU A 14 18.46 7.61 -4.59
CA GLU A 14 19.67 7.52 -3.76
C GLU A 14 19.95 8.78 -2.94
N HIS A 15 19.61 9.96 -3.48
CA HIS A 15 19.83 11.21 -2.77
C HIS A 15 18.52 11.77 -2.22
N PRO A 16 18.44 12.15 -0.93
CA PRO A 16 17.18 12.57 -0.30
C PRO A 16 16.63 13.90 -0.85
N THR A 17 17.51 14.81 -1.29
CA THR A 17 17.12 16.16 -1.72
C THR A 17 17.33 16.43 -3.20
N ARG A 18 17.95 15.51 -3.97
CA ARG A 18 18.23 15.67 -5.39
C ARG A 18 17.71 14.52 -6.24
N THR A 19 17.31 14.85 -7.46
CA THR A 19 16.95 13.85 -8.48
C THR A 19 18.20 13.22 -9.08
N ALA A 20 18.04 12.11 -9.84
CA ALA A 20 19.14 11.51 -10.62
C ALA A 20 19.77 12.48 -11.64
N LYS A 21 19.07 13.54 -12.02
CA LYS A 21 19.57 14.62 -12.90
C LYS A 21 20.26 15.75 -12.14
N GLY A 22 20.37 15.66 -10.81
CA GLY A 22 20.96 16.69 -9.97
C GLY A 22 20.04 17.87 -9.64
N GLU A 23 18.78 17.85 -10.11
CA GLU A 23 17.78 18.87 -9.80
C GLU A 23 17.34 18.74 -8.33
N GLU A 24 16.93 19.85 -7.73
CA GLU A 24 16.35 19.82 -6.39
C GLU A 24 14.99 19.07 -6.42
N ARG A 25 14.78 18.18 -5.47
CA ARG A 25 13.49 17.48 -5.36
C ARG A 25 12.41 18.45 -4.92
N ALA A 26 11.24 18.32 -5.51
CA ALA A 26 10.06 19.00 -5.01
C ALA A 26 9.83 18.60 -3.55
N TRP A 27 9.60 19.59 -2.71
CA TRP A 27 9.29 19.42 -1.31
C TRP A 27 7.91 20.02 -1.02
N VAL A 28 7.11 19.24 -0.31
CA VAL A 28 5.76 19.65 0.10
C VAL A 28 5.67 19.48 1.61
N SER A 29 5.26 20.53 2.31
CA SER A 29 4.98 20.44 3.75
C SER A 29 3.81 19.50 4.00
N LEU A 30 3.89 18.70 5.05
CA LEU A 30 2.74 17.99 5.57
C LEU A 30 1.83 19.02 6.27
N GLU A 31 0.67 19.30 5.69
CA GLU A 31 -0.30 20.23 6.25
C GLU A 31 -1.30 19.50 7.19
N CYS A 32 -1.74 18.32 6.76
CA CYS A 32 -2.69 17.49 7.50
C CYS A 32 -2.47 16.01 7.18
N LEU A 33 -2.45 15.15 8.18
CA LEU A 33 -2.39 13.70 8.03
C LEU A 33 -3.82 13.15 8.07
N GLU A 34 -4.49 13.07 6.92
CA GLU A 34 -5.86 12.56 6.84
C GLU A 34 -5.93 11.04 6.65
N THR A 35 -5.00 10.49 5.85
CA THR A 35 -4.91 9.05 5.56
C THR A 35 -3.55 8.51 5.95
N LEU A 36 -3.52 7.50 6.84
CA LEU A 36 -2.31 6.72 7.10
C LEU A 36 -2.24 5.54 6.14
N TRP A 37 -1.19 5.47 5.30
CA TRP A 37 -0.95 4.35 4.39
C TRP A 37 -0.06 3.28 5.00
N VAL A 38 -0.58 2.06 5.05
CA VAL A 38 0.11 0.85 5.53
C VAL A 38 0.52 -0.01 4.34
N ASN A 39 1.83 -0.24 4.19
CA ASN A 39 2.34 -1.22 3.24
C ASN A 39 2.39 -2.59 3.92
N THR A 40 1.57 -3.52 3.44
CA THR A 40 1.38 -4.84 4.06
C THR A 40 2.48 -5.85 3.73
N GLY A 41 3.46 -5.47 2.92
CA GLY A 41 4.57 -6.30 2.45
C GLY A 41 4.71 -6.26 0.92
N THR A 42 5.80 -6.81 0.38
CA THR A 42 6.09 -6.80 -1.07
C THR A 42 5.64 -8.06 -1.81
N LEU A 43 5.23 -9.12 -1.11
CA LEU A 43 4.73 -10.33 -1.77
C LEU A 43 3.40 -10.06 -2.49
N CYS A 44 3.31 -10.53 -3.73
CA CYS A 44 2.12 -10.44 -4.57
C CYS A 44 1.92 -11.77 -5.32
N ASN A 45 0.69 -12.11 -5.65
CA ASN A 45 0.39 -13.31 -6.45
C ASN A 45 0.61 -13.12 -7.95
N ILE A 46 0.95 -11.90 -8.39
CA ILE A 46 1.25 -11.52 -9.77
C ILE A 46 2.49 -10.62 -9.82
N GLU A 47 3.05 -10.43 -11.03
CA GLU A 47 4.21 -9.59 -11.30
C GLU A 47 3.89 -8.62 -12.43
N CYS A 48 3.29 -7.48 -12.08
CA CYS A 48 2.89 -6.47 -13.07
C CYS A 48 4.10 -5.75 -13.67
N VAL A 49 4.07 -5.49 -14.98
CA VAL A 49 5.16 -4.83 -15.73
C VAL A 49 5.53 -3.47 -15.14
N ASN A 50 4.53 -2.70 -14.73
CA ASN A 50 4.71 -1.33 -14.20
C ASN A 50 4.61 -1.24 -12.67
N CYS A 51 4.86 -2.34 -11.92
CA CYS A 51 4.79 -2.32 -10.47
C CYS A 51 5.87 -1.42 -9.87
N TYR A 52 5.48 -0.35 -9.17
CA TYR A 52 6.40 0.66 -8.61
C TYR A 52 7.31 0.12 -7.50
N ILE A 53 6.88 -0.93 -6.77
CA ILE A 53 7.68 -1.61 -5.72
C ILE A 53 8.19 -2.97 -6.18
N LYS A 54 8.01 -3.31 -7.46
CA LYS A 54 8.44 -4.60 -8.05
C LYS A 54 7.92 -5.81 -7.27
N SER A 55 6.70 -5.74 -6.79
CA SER A 55 6.05 -6.87 -6.11
C SER A 55 5.95 -8.09 -7.02
N SER A 56 6.19 -9.26 -6.44
CA SER A 56 6.14 -10.53 -7.14
C SER A 56 5.89 -11.68 -6.14
N PRO A 57 5.63 -12.91 -6.61
CA PRO A 57 5.50 -14.07 -5.71
C PRO A 57 6.78 -14.39 -4.91
N THR A 58 7.92 -13.85 -5.29
CA THR A 58 9.23 -14.12 -4.69
C THR A 58 9.88 -12.90 -4.05
N ASN A 59 9.29 -11.71 -4.18
CA ASN A 59 9.84 -10.51 -3.57
C ASN A 59 9.37 -10.38 -2.12
N ASP A 60 10.25 -10.72 -1.18
CA ASP A 60 10.06 -10.61 0.26
C ASP A 60 10.88 -9.47 0.90
N GLN A 61 11.28 -8.46 0.12
CA GLN A 61 12.11 -7.35 0.57
C GLN A 61 11.52 -6.63 1.79
N PHE A 62 10.21 -6.41 1.81
CA PHE A 62 9.49 -5.97 2.99
C PHE A 62 8.72 -7.13 3.59
N VAL A 63 9.02 -7.43 4.85
CA VAL A 63 8.29 -8.43 5.64
C VAL A 63 6.82 -8.03 5.81
N TYR A 64 5.96 -8.99 6.07
CA TYR A 64 4.58 -8.70 6.36
C TYR A 64 4.43 -7.80 7.59
N PHE A 65 3.68 -6.73 7.41
CA PHE A 65 3.24 -5.85 8.47
C PHE A 65 2.24 -6.60 9.37
N LYS A 66 2.35 -6.45 10.66
CA LYS A 66 1.53 -7.19 11.62
C LYS A 66 0.43 -6.32 12.22
N GLU A 67 -0.60 -6.95 12.74
CA GLU A 67 -1.65 -6.26 13.50
C GLU A 67 -1.08 -5.53 14.72
N SER A 68 -0.09 -6.12 15.41
CA SER A 68 0.61 -5.48 16.54
C SER A 68 1.33 -4.19 16.15
N ASP A 69 1.91 -4.15 14.94
CA ASP A 69 2.60 -2.95 14.46
C ASP A 69 1.57 -1.84 14.16
N LEU A 70 0.46 -2.22 13.51
CA LEU A 70 -0.65 -1.28 13.26
C LEU A 70 -1.19 -0.69 14.56
N ARG A 71 -1.39 -1.52 15.57
CA ARG A 71 -1.89 -1.09 16.89
C ARG A 71 -1.03 0.03 17.48
N ALA A 72 0.30 -0.11 17.41
CA ALA A 72 1.23 0.91 17.90
C ALA A 72 1.05 2.26 17.17
N TYR A 73 0.89 2.24 15.84
CA TYR A 73 0.63 3.48 15.09
C TYR A 73 -0.75 4.09 15.39
N LEU A 74 -1.78 3.25 15.57
CA LEU A 74 -3.11 3.77 15.94
C LEU A 74 -3.13 4.35 17.36
N ASP A 75 -2.35 3.79 18.27
CA ASP A 75 -2.16 4.36 19.61
C ASP A 75 -1.43 5.72 19.54
N GLU A 76 -0.36 5.83 18.72
CA GLU A 76 0.33 7.10 18.48
C GLU A 76 -0.59 8.18 17.89
N ILE A 77 -1.44 7.81 16.92
CA ILE A 77 -2.45 8.73 16.37
C ILE A 77 -3.38 9.25 17.46
N ALA A 78 -3.83 8.37 18.35
CA ALA A 78 -4.72 8.75 19.44
C ALA A 78 -4.01 9.62 20.49
N ASP A 79 -2.80 9.25 20.90
CA ASP A 79 -2.01 9.96 21.92
C ASP A 79 -1.64 11.39 21.48
N HIS A 80 -1.42 11.58 20.19
CA HIS A 80 -1.08 12.89 19.60
C HIS A 80 -2.28 13.63 19.01
N ASN A 81 -3.50 13.09 19.12
CA ASN A 81 -4.72 13.65 18.55
C ASN A 81 -4.54 14.02 17.05
N MET A 82 -3.89 13.15 16.29
CA MET A 82 -3.68 13.39 14.87
C MET A 82 -5.02 13.32 14.11
N PRO A 83 -5.25 14.18 13.10
CA PRO A 83 -6.52 14.28 12.40
C PRO A 83 -6.72 13.18 11.34
N VAL A 84 -6.23 11.96 11.59
CA VAL A 84 -6.38 10.82 10.72
C VAL A 84 -7.84 10.35 10.74
N THR A 85 -8.42 10.19 9.57
CA THR A 85 -9.80 9.71 9.39
C THR A 85 -9.89 8.39 8.63
N GLU A 86 -8.82 8.04 7.91
CA GLU A 86 -8.78 6.85 7.07
C GLU A 86 -7.46 6.09 7.21
N ILE A 87 -7.55 4.76 7.21
CA ILE A 87 -6.38 3.87 7.10
C ILE A 87 -6.41 3.20 5.72
N GLY A 88 -5.39 3.49 4.92
CA GLY A 88 -5.20 2.90 3.60
C GLY A 88 -4.26 1.69 3.64
N PHE A 89 -4.65 0.57 3.05
CA PHE A 89 -3.81 -0.62 2.94
C PHE A 89 -3.36 -0.83 1.51
N THR A 90 -2.06 -0.99 1.33
CA THR A 90 -1.40 -1.24 0.04
C THR A 90 -0.25 -2.24 0.24
N GLY A 91 0.56 -2.43 -0.78
CA GLY A 91 1.72 -3.33 -0.74
C GLY A 91 1.85 -4.07 -2.07
N GLY A 92 2.24 -5.34 -2.02
CA GLY A 92 2.05 -6.26 -3.14
C GLY A 92 0.57 -6.55 -3.31
N GLU A 93 0.11 -7.66 -2.72
CA GLU A 93 -1.32 -7.92 -2.59
C GLU A 93 -1.68 -8.01 -1.09
N PRO A 94 -2.44 -7.06 -0.54
CA PRO A 94 -2.75 -7.06 0.89
C PRO A 94 -3.39 -8.35 1.40
N PHE A 95 -4.22 -9.01 0.59
CA PHE A 95 -4.87 -10.27 0.97
C PHE A 95 -3.94 -11.49 0.96
N MET A 96 -2.67 -11.33 0.62
CA MET A 96 -1.63 -12.34 0.90
C MET A 96 -1.16 -12.30 2.35
N ASN A 97 -1.27 -11.17 3.02
CA ASN A 97 -0.98 -11.05 4.44
C ASN A 97 -2.07 -11.76 5.27
N SER A 98 -1.67 -12.73 6.09
CA SER A 98 -2.62 -13.54 6.88
C SER A 98 -3.37 -12.74 7.96
N GLU A 99 -2.80 -11.63 8.42
CA GLU A 99 -3.37 -10.77 9.46
C GLU A 99 -4.21 -9.61 8.88
N ILE A 100 -4.42 -9.56 7.55
CA ILE A 100 -5.11 -8.43 6.93
C ILE A 100 -6.51 -8.20 7.52
N ILE A 101 -7.31 -9.24 7.71
CA ILE A 101 -8.68 -9.11 8.26
C ILE A 101 -8.66 -8.53 9.67
N ASP A 102 -7.68 -8.92 10.48
CA ASP A 102 -7.53 -8.42 11.86
C ASP A 102 -7.09 -6.95 11.85
N MET A 103 -6.20 -6.56 10.95
CA MET A 103 -5.81 -5.16 10.76
C MET A 103 -6.98 -4.27 10.28
N LEU A 104 -7.80 -4.76 9.33
CA LEU A 104 -9.01 -4.04 8.88
C LEU A 104 -10.00 -3.90 10.05
N ARG A 105 -10.23 -4.97 10.80
CA ARG A 105 -11.10 -4.98 11.99
C ARG A 105 -10.62 -3.96 13.03
N LEU A 106 -9.35 -3.99 13.40
CA LEU A 106 -8.76 -3.07 14.38
C LEU A 106 -8.96 -1.61 13.95
N SER A 107 -8.73 -1.29 12.67
CA SER A 107 -8.91 0.07 12.15
C SER A 107 -10.37 0.53 12.24
N LEU A 108 -11.31 -0.34 11.86
CA LEU A 108 -12.75 -0.05 11.92
C LEU A 108 -13.24 0.08 13.37
N GLU A 109 -12.79 -0.77 14.28
CA GLU A 109 -13.11 -0.72 15.72
C GLU A 109 -12.62 0.59 16.38
N ARG A 110 -11.49 1.13 15.88
CA ARG A 110 -10.95 2.43 16.33
C ARG A 110 -11.69 3.62 15.69
N GLY A 111 -12.68 3.38 14.83
CA GLY A 111 -13.54 4.40 14.22
C GLY A 111 -13.09 4.95 12.88
N PHE A 112 -11.95 4.50 12.34
CA PHE A 112 -11.44 4.93 11.05
C PHE A 112 -12.28 4.38 9.88
N SER A 113 -12.27 5.08 8.76
CA SER A 113 -12.62 4.50 7.46
C SER A 113 -11.43 3.68 6.95
N VAL A 114 -11.70 2.66 6.16
CA VAL A 114 -10.66 1.76 5.64
C VAL A 114 -10.74 1.70 4.12
N LEU A 115 -9.59 1.89 3.48
CA LEU A 115 -9.40 1.74 2.04
C LEU A 115 -8.37 0.65 1.76
N VAL A 116 -8.73 -0.35 0.96
CA VAL A 116 -7.79 -1.43 0.56
C VAL A 116 -7.58 -1.39 -0.95
N LEU A 117 -6.31 -1.27 -1.38
CA LEU A 117 -5.92 -1.41 -2.79
C LEU A 117 -5.63 -2.89 -3.06
N THR A 118 -6.32 -3.49 -4.02
CA THR A 118 -6.20 -4.93 -4.31
C THR A 118 -6.33 -5.23 -5.79
N ASN A 119 -5.66 -6.28 -6.24
CA ASN A 119 -5.90 -6.85 -7.57
C ASN A 119 -7.18 -7.71 -7.64
N ALA A 120 -7.84 -7.93 -6.50
CA ALA A 120 -9.09 -8.70 -6.34
C ALA A 120 -9.05 -10.14 -6.89
N MET A 121 -7.86 -10.75 -6.95
CA MET A 121 -7.68 -12.10 -7.47
C MET A 121 -7.78 -13.16 -6.36
N LEU A 122 -7.20 -14.36 -6.60
CA LEU A 122 -7.30 -15.52 -5.72
C LEU A 122 -7.04 -15.27 -4.22
N PRO A 123 -6.06 -14.44 -3.80
CA PRO A 123 -5.84 -14.20 -2.37
C PRO A 123 -7.07 -13.64 -1.66
N MET A 124 -7.73 -12.62 -2.24
CA MET A 124 -8.95 -12.04 -1.70
C MET A 124 -10.14 -13.01 -1.75
N MET A 125 -10.17 -13.89 -2.75
CA MET A 125 -11.28 -14.83 -2.98
C MET A 125 -11.24 -16.05 -2.07
N ARG A 126 -10.21 -16.24 -1.24
CA ARG A 126 -10.16 -17.30 -0.24
C ARG A 126 -11.35 -17.20 0.71
N ARG A 127 -11.87 -18.36 1.14
CA ARG A 127 -13.10 -18.44 1.96
C ARG A 127 -13.05 -17.56 3.22
N ASN A 128 -11.96 -17.62 3.96
CA ASN A 128 -11.77 -16.83 5.19
C ASN A 128 -11.75 -15.31 4.92
N MET A 129 -11.11 -14.87 3.84
CA MET A 129 -11.06 -13.45 3.43
C MET A 129 -12.46 -12.95 3.05
N ARG A 130 -13.19 -13.71 2.24
CA ARG A 130 -14.56 -13.36 1.83
C ARG A 130 -15.51 -13.28 3.02
N ILE A 131 -15.43 -14.21 3.95
CA ILE A 131 -16.26 -14.21 5.17
C ILE A 131 -15.88 -12.99 6.01
N GLY A 132 -14.61 -12.76 6.31
CA GLY A 132 -14.14 -11.62 7.09
C GLY A 132 -14.55 -10.27 6.49
N LEU A 133 -14.40 -10.09 5.17
CA LEU A 133 -14.84 -8.87 4.49
C LEU A 133 -16.36 -8.66 4.58
N ALA A 134 -17.14 -9.72 4.42
CA ALA A 134 -18.61 -9.64 4.54
C ALA A 134 -19.05 -9.27 5.96
N GLU A 135 -18.43 -9.88 6.98
CA GLU A 135 -18.68 -9.57 8.39
C GLU A 135 -18.32 -8.11 8.72
N LEU A 136 -17.14 -7.64 8.28
CA LEU A 136 -16.71 -6.27 8.49
C LEU A 136 -17.62 -5.27 7.81
N ASN A 137 -18.03 -5.53 6.56
CA ASN A 137 -18.94 -4.64 5.85
C ASN A 137 -20.35 -4.59 6.49
N ALA A 138 -20.81 -5.70 7.07
CA ALA A 138 -22.08 -5.74 7.80
C ALA A 138 -21.99 -5.00 9.15
N ALA A 139 -20.86 -5.14 9.86
CA ALA A 139 -20.66 -4.48 11.16
C ALA A 139 -20.39 -2.98 11.05
N TYR A 140 -19.74 -2.54 9.96
CA TYR A 140 -19.33 -1.14 9.73
C TYR A 140 -19.81 -0.62 8.36
N PRO A 141 -21.11 -0.42 8.14
CA PRO A 141 -21.65 -0.05 6.84
C PRO A 141 -21.04 1.26 6.31
N GLY A 142 -20.56 1.24 5.07
CA GLY A 142 -19.97 2.40 4.40
C GLY A 142 -18.59 2.83 4.87
N LYS A 143 -17.96 2.08 5.78
CA LYS A 143 -16.63 2.39 6.31
C LYS A 143 -15.50 1.59 5.63
N LEU A 144 -15.81 0.53 4.88
CA LEU A 144 -14.86 -0.32 4.18
C LEU A 144 -14.97 -0.10 2.66
N THR A 145 -13.89 0.34 2.05
CA THR A 145 -13.78 0.55 0.60
C THR A 145 -12.72 -0.38 0.02
N LEU A 146 -13.08 -1.14 -1.01
CA LEU A 146 -12.13 -1.89 -1.82
C LEU A 146 -11.91 -1.17 -3.15
N ARG A 147 -10.68 -0.74 -3.42
CA ARG A 147 -10.29 -0.18 -4.71
C ARG A 147 -9.60 -1.27 -5.54
N ILE A 148 -10.30 -1.73 -6.56
CA ILE A 148 -9.84 -2.78 -7.44
C ILE A 148 -8.97 -2.19 -8.54
N SER A 149 -7.76 -2.74 -8.72
CA SER A 149 -6.84 -2.35 -9.78
C SER A 149 -7.29 -2.91 -11.12
N LEU A 150 -7.55 -2.03 -12.08
CA LEU A 150 -7.92 -2.38 -13.45
C LEU A 150 -7.10 -1.51 -14.42
N ASP A 151 -6.12 -2.11 -15.12
CA ASP A 151 -5.18 -1.35 -15.95
C ASP A 151 -5.72 -1.04 -17.35
N HIS A 152 -6.61 -1.90 -17.87
CA HIS A 152 -7.22 -1.67 -19.18
C HIS A 152 -8.63 -2.24 -19.27
N HIS A 153 -9.49 -1.61 -20.08
CA HIS A 153 -10.89 -2.04 -20.29
C HIS A 153 -11.03 -3.34 -21.10
N SER A 154 -10.02 -3.71 -21.91
CA SER A 154 -10.02 -4.99 -22.63
C SER A 154 -9.16 -6.02 -21.88
N ALA A 155 -9.65 -7.26 -21.77
CA ALA A 155 -8.97 -8.35 -21.08
C ALA A 155 -7.55 -8.58 -21.63
N LYS A 156 -7.39 -8.62 -22.96
CA LYS A 156 -6.09 -8.85 -23.61
C LYS A 156 -5.02 -7.84 -23.19
N MET A 157 -5.36 -6.55 -23.12
CA MET A 157 -4.39 -5.50 -22.74
C MET A 157 -4.17 -5.51 -21.25
N HIS A 158 -5.20 -5.78 -20.44
CA HIS A 158 -5.08 -5.95 -19.01
C HIS A 158 -4.12 -7.10 -18.65
N ASP A 159 -4.26 -8.25 -19.33
CA ASP A 159 -3.40 -9.41 -19.11
C ASP A 159 -1.93 -9.19 -19.53
N LEU A 160 -1.66 -8.23 -20.44
CA LEU A 160 -0.29 -7.86 -20.83
C LEU A 160 0.40 -6.97 -19.79
N GLU A 161 -0.34 -6.25 -18.97
CA GLU A 161 0.20 -5.38 -17.89
C GLU A 161 0.37 -6.14 -16.58
N ARG A 162 -0.33 -7.25 -16.44
CA ARG A 162 -0.43 -8.10 -15.25
C ARG A 162 0.35 -9.40 -15.43
#